data_85d359e2cf1f096dbc593c435a9ec2ca
#
_entry.id   85d359e2cf1f096dbc593c435a9ec2ca
#
_cell.length_a   1.000
_cell.length_b   1.000
_cell.length_c   1.000
_cell.angle_alpha   90.00
_cell.angle_beta   90.00
_cell.angle_gamma   90.00
#
_symmetry.space_group_name_H-M   'P 1'
#
loop_
_entity.id
_entity.type
_entity.pdbx_description
1 polymer ?
#
loop_
_entity_poly.entity_id
_entity_poly.type
_entity_poly.pdbx_seq_one_letter_code
_entity_poly.pdbx_strand_id
1 'polypeptide(L)'
;MRTLWRLIASFFKWTWRILNFIRKLALNAIFLVLVLVCIGIWSQFSSTTSEHAARGALLLDITGVVVDKPSASSKLGVIGRQLFGASSDRLQENSLFDIVQTIRQAKDDRNITGIVLDLKNFVGGDQPSMQYIGKALREFRDSGKPVYAVGSSYSQGQYYLASFANKIWLSPQGEVDLHGFATNGLYYKSLLDKLKVSTHVFRVGTYKSAVEPFIRDDMSPAAREADSRWIGELWQNYLNTIAANRQITAQQLFPGAQGIIDGLRKVGGDTAKYALDNKLVDELATSTEVEKALTKQFGWSKADNNYRAISYYDYNVKTLSDQGSAIAVIFANGAIMDGEETPGNVGGDTTAAQIRDARLDPKIKAIVLRVNSPGGSVTASEIIREELAAAKAAGKPVVVSMGGMAASGGYWISTPADYIVANPSTLTGSIGIFGVINTVENTLGSIGVHTDGVATSPLADVSSTKALPPEVQQLMQLSIENGYQRFITLVANARKSTPEKIDQIAQGHVWTGEDAKANGLVDSLGDFDDAVAKAAELAKLKTWHLNYYQEEPTFFSMMLDSLTGSVRASLPAAIQAWLPAPVAAAAETVKAESDKLAAFNDPQNRYAFCLTCANIR
;
A
#
# COMPACT_ATOMS: atom_id res chain seq x y z
N MET A 1 42.57 -13.41 -59.67
CA MET A 1 41.68 -12.38 -59.04
C MET A 1 40.21 -12.57 -59.29
N ARG A 2 39.71 -12.86 -60.52
CA ARG A 2 38.25 -13.07 -60.79
C ARG A 2 37.61 -14.24 -60.08
N THR A 3 38.31 -15.32 -59.80
CA THR A 3 37.82 -16.53 -59.09
C THR A 3 37.64 -16.27 -57.60
N LEU A 4 38.58 -15.54 -56.96
CA LEU A 4 38.51 -15.18 -55.54
C LEU A 4 37.32 -14.26 -55.26
N TRP A 5 37.09 -13.28 -56.13
CA TRP A 5 35.93 -12.39 -56.02
C TRP A 5 34.58 -13.12 -56.16
N ARG A 6 34.49 -14.13 -57.01
CA ARG A 6 33.29 -14.96 -57.13
C ARG A 6 33.01 -15.80 -55.88
N LEU A 7 34.04 -16.34 -55.25
CA LEU A 7 33.91 -17.08 -53.98
C LEU A 7 33.45 -16.18 -52.82
N ILE A 8 34.05 -14.99 -52.70
CA ILE A 8 33.66 -13.98 -51.69
C ILE A 8 32.21 -13.52 -51.92
N ALA A 9 31.84 -13.22 -53.16
CA ALA A 9 30.44 -12.81 -53.48
C ALA A 9 29.44 -13.93 -53.24
N SER A 10 29.80 -15.20 -53.51
CA SER A 10 28.97 -16.36 -53.23
C SER A 10 28.79 -16.58 -51.73
N PHE A 11 29.87 -16.40 -50.92
CA PHE A 11 29.80 -16.49 -49.47
C PHE A 11 28.85 -15.41 -48.89
N PHE A 12 28.99 -14.14 -49.30
CA PHE A 12 28.08 -13.08 -48.84
C PHE A 12 26.62 -13.32 -49.25
N LYS A 13 26.38 -13.82 -50.50
CA LYS A 13 25.01 -14.18 -50.90
C LYS A 13 24.44 -15.33 -50.09
N TRP A 14 25.22 -16.33 -49.73
CA TRP A 14 24.79 -17.45 -48.93
C TRP A 14 24.51 -17.05 -47.48
N THR A 15 25.41 -16.25 -46.86
CA THR A 15 25.22 -15.69 -45.53
C THR A 15 23.96 -14.80 -45.46
N TRP A 16 23.74 -13.98 -46.49
CA TRP A 16 22.52 -13.15 -46.58
C TRP A 16 21.25 -13.98 -46.68
N ARG A 17 21.28 -15.09 -47.40
CA ARG A 17 20.13 -16.01 -47.48
C ARG A 17 19.84 -16.69 -46.16
N ILE A 18 20.84 -17.10 -45.42
CA ILE A 18 20.70 -17.70 -44.09
C ILE A 18 20.13 -16.68 -43.11
N LEU A 19 20.70 -15.49 -43.03
CA LEU A 19 20.20 -14.43 -42.19
C LEU A 19 18.73 -14.07 -42.50
N ASN A 20 18.39 -13.98 -43.75
CA ASN A 20 17.01 -13.70 -44.16
C ASN A 20 16.07 -14.88 -43.85
N PHE A 21 16.53 -16.12 -43.93
CA PHE A 21 15.75 -17.29 -43.53
C PHE A 21 15.51 -17.30 -42.04
N ILE A 22 16.55 -17.07 -41.23
CA ILE A 22 16.46 -16.99 -39.77
C ILE A 22 15.51 -15.83 -39.34
N ARG A 23 15.65 -14.65 -39.98
CA ARG A 23 14.74 -13.53 -39.74
C ARG A 23 13.28 -13.86 -40.04
N LYS A 24 13.00 -14.48 -41.18
CA LYS A 24 11.63 -14.91 -41.57
C LYS A 24 11.09 -15.96 -40.61
N LEU A 25 11.92 -16.92 -40.20
CA LEU A 25 11.55 -17.97 -39.25
C LEU A 25 11.20 -17.35 -37.88
N ALA A 26 12.03 -16.45 -37.40
CA ALA A 26 11.80 -15.72 -36.13
C ALA A 26 10.52 -14.88 -36.18
N LEU A 27 10.30 -14.12 -37.24
CA LEU A 27 9.08 -13.31 -37.40
C LEU A 27 7.82 -14.16 -37.48
N ASN A 28 7.87 -15.30 -38.22
CA ASN A 28 6.73 -16.23 -38.30
C ASN A 28 6.47 -16.93 -36.96
N ALA A 29 7.51 -17.27 -36.21
CA ALA A 29 7.38 -17.84 -34.86
C ALA A 29 6.73 -16.84 -33.90
N ILE A 30 7.18 -15.58 -33.91
CA ILE A 30 6.59 -14.50 -33.11
C ILE A 30 5.12 -14.28 -33.50
N PHE A 31 4.83 -14.25 -34.80
CA PHE A 31 3.45 -14.12 -35.29
C PHE A 31 2.56 -15.28 -34.82
N LEU A 32 3.06 -16.52 -34.91
CA LEU A 32 2.32 -17.71 -34.45
C LEU A 32 2.04 -17.64 -32.94
N VAL A 33 3.03 -17.21 -32.14
CA VAL A 33 2.88 -17.01 -30.70
C VAL A 33 1.81 -15.94 -30.42
N LEU A 34 1.86 -14.81 -31.13
CA LEU A 34 0.84 -13.75 -31.01
C LEU A 34 -0.57 -14.25 -31.34
N VAL A 35 -0.71 -15.05 -32.41
CA VAL A 35 -2.01 -15.64 -32.77
C VAL A 35 -2.50 -16.62 -31.71
N LEU A 36 -1.62 -17.45 -31.16
CA LEU A 36 -1.97 -18.39 -30.08
C LEU A 36 -2.36 -17.62 -28.79
N VAL A 37 -1.67 -16.55 -28.47
CA VAL A 37 -2.02 -15.66 -27.36
C VAL A 37 -3.39 -15.00 -27.59
N CYS A 38 -3.64 -14.48 -28.79
CA CYS A 38 -4.95 -13.91 -29.15
C CYS A 38 -6.08 -14.95 -29.07
N ILE A 39 -5.84 -16.18 -29.54
CA ILE A 39 -6.81 -17.27 -29.43
C ILE A 39 -7.03 -17.66 -27.96
N GLY A 40 -5.96 -17.73 -27.16
CA GLY A 40 -6.05 -17.99 -25.72
C GLY A 40 -6.88 -16.93 -24.99
N ILE A 41 -6.59 -15.66 -25.25
CA ILE A 41 -7.35 -14.53 -24.72
C ILE A 41 -8.81 -14.60 -25.17
N TRP A 42 -9.06 -14.81 -26.46
CA TRP A 42 -10.44 -14.92 -26.99
C TRP A 42 -11.21 -16.11 -26.43
N SER A 43 -10.57 -17.28 -26.31
CA SER A 43 -11.14 -18.48 -25.69
C SER A 43 -11.53 -18.21 -24.23
N GLN A 44 -10.70 -17.49 -23.49
CA GLN A 44 -10.96 -17.14 -22.09
C GLN A 44 -12.07 -16.10 -21.94
N PHE A 45 -12.14 -15.11 -22.84
CA PHE A 45 -13.26 -14.15 -22.91
C PHE A 45 -14.55 -14.79 -23.40
N SER A 46 -14.48 -15.81 -24.26
CA SER A 46 -15.66 -16.54 -24.76
C SER A 46 -16.21 -17.54 -23.74
N SER A 47 -15.38 -18.06 -22.85
CA SER A 47 -15.81 -18.97 -21.77
C SER A 47 -16.44 -18.24 -20.58
N THR A 48 -16.22 -16.92 -20.43
CA THR A 48 -16.81 -16.11 -19.36
C THR A 48 -18.26 -15.66 -19.62
N THR A 49 -18.87 -16.02 -20.73
CA THR A 49 -20.26 -15.68 -21.05
C THR A 49 -21.28 -16.76 -20.67
N SER A 50 -20.93 -17.73 -19.85
CA SER A 50 -21.89 -18.76 -19.46
C SER A 50 -22.21 -18.77 -17.96
N GLU A 51 -23.51 -18.72 -17.70
CA GLU A 51 -24.19 -19.09 -16.46
C GLU A 51 -24.15 -18.13 -15.25
N HIS A 52 -24.21 -16.83 -15.45
CA HIS A 52 -24.58 -15.89 -14.37
C HIS A 52 -26.07 -15.99 -13.92
N ALA A 53 -26.79 -17.00 -14.39
CA ALA A 53 -28.19 -17.20 -14.07
C ALA A 53 -28.45 -18.05 -12.80
N ALA A 54 -27.44 -18.71 -12.27
CA ALA A 54 -27.62 -19.58 -11.10
C ALA A 54 -27.42 -18.79 -9.79
N ARG A 55 -28.42 -18.76 -8.92
CA ARG A 55 -28.35 -18.16 -7.59
C ARG A 55 -27.30 -18.87 -6.74
N GLY A 56 -26.41 -18.11 -6.10
CA GLY A 56 -25.31 -18.64 -5.30
C GLY A 56 -24.68 -17.61 -4.37
N ALA A 57 -23.51 -17.96 -3.81
CA ALA A 57 -22.71 -17.07 -2.98
C ALA A 57 -21.76 -16.21 -3.83
N LEU A 58 -21.44 -15.00 -3.35
CA LEU A 58 -20.20 -14.32 -3.72
C LEU A 58 -19.08 -14.89 -2.83
N LEU A 59 -18.06 -15.47 -3.43
CA LEU A 59 -16.88 -15.97 -2.74
C LEU A 59 -15.83 -14.85 -2.70
N LEU A 60 -15.53 -14.32 -1.51
CA LEU A 60 -14.44 -13.38 -1.29
C LEU A 60 -13.16 -14.17 -0.96
N ASP A 61 -12.51 -14.66 -2.00
CA ASP A 61 -11.29 -15.46 -2.00
C ASP A 61 -10.04 -14.59 -2.23
N ILE A 62 -9.98 -13.47 -1.48
CA ILE A 62 -8.93 -12.46 -1.64
C ILE A 62 -7.55 -13.07 -1.35
N THR A 63 -6.63 -12.94 -2.30
CA THR A 63 -5.24 -13.40 -2.17
C THR A 63 -4.29 -12.21 -2.09
N GLY A 64 -3.38 -12.19 -1.10
CA GLY A 64 -2.40 -11.12 -0.90
C GLY A 64 -2.92 -9.98 -0.04
N VAL A 65 -2.58 -8.75 -0.39
CA VAL A 65 -2.83 -7.55 0.43
C VAL A 65 -3.91 -6.65 -0.19
N VAL A 66 -4.57 -5.86 0.66
CA VAL A 66 -5.47 -4.78 0.23
C VAL A 66 -4.73 -3.47 0.24
N VAL A 67 -4.83 -2.72 -0.84
CA VAL A 67 -4.26 -1.38 -1.02
C VAL A 67 -5.28 -0.44 -1.65
N ASP A 68 -5.10 0.87 -1.47
CA ASP A 68 -5.99 1.87 -2.08
C ASP A 68 -5.86 1.88 -3.62
N LYS A 69 -4.61 1.86 -4.13
CA LYS A 69 -4.28 1.84 -5.57
C LYS A 69 -3.29 0.70 -5.83
N PRO A 70 -3.71 -0.39 -6.48
CA PRO A 70 -2.77 -1.45 -6.90
C PRO A 70 -1.77 -0.95 -7.94
N SER A 71 -0.54 -1.44 -7.86
CA SER A 71 0.54 -1.13 -8.82
C SER A 71 0.25 -1.66 -10.24
N ALA A 72 -0.61 -2.69 -10.35
CA ALA A 72 -1.16 -3.20 -11.61
C ALA A 72 -2.59 -3.66 -11.37
N SER A 73 -3.47 -3.59 -12.39
CA SER A 73 -4.84 -4.06 -12.19
C SER A 73 -4.83 -5.54 -11.78
N SER A 74 -5.46 -5.85 -10.66
CA SER A 74 -5.47 -7.20 -10.06
C SER A 74 -5.98 -8.27 -11.04
N LYS A 75 -6.99 -7.94 -11.85
CA LYS A 75 -7.59 -8.84 -12.85
C LYS A 75 -6.63 -9.17 -14.01
N LEU A 76 -5.94 -8.18 -14.55
CA LEU A 76 -4.95 -8.37 -15.62
C LEU A 76 -3.65 -9.01 -15.08
N GLY A 77 -3.27 -8.73 -13.85
CA GLY A 77 -2.11 -9.36 -13.20
C GLY A 77 -2.30 -10.86 -12.95
N VAL A 78 -3.52 -11.32 -12.67
CA VAL A 78 -3.86 -12.75 -12.56
C VAL A 78 -3.75 -13.44 -13.92
N ILE A 79 -4.29 -12.83 -14.97
CA ILE A 79 -4.23 -13.35 -16.35
C ILE A 79 -2.77 -13.40 -16.83
N GLY A 80 -1.99 -12.36 -16.58
CA GLY A 80 -0.57 -12.32 -16.95
C GLY A 80 0.25 -13.41 -16.25
N ARG A 81 -0.02 -13.70 -14.97
CA ARG A 81 0.64 -14.79 -14.24
C ARG A 81 0.27 -16.18 -14.76
N GLN A 82 -1.00 -16.41 -15.07
CA GLN A 82 -1.45 -17.67 -15.63
C GLN A 82 -0.87 -17.94 -17.04
N LEU A 83 -0.71 -16.89 -17.85
CA LEU A 83 -0.21 -17.00 -19.22
C LEU A 83 1.32 -17.07 -19.33
N PHE A 84 2.03 -16.35 -18.47
CA PHE A 84 3.49 -16.18 -18.61
C PHE A 84 4.31 -16.84 -17.51
N GLY A 85 3.67 -17.49 -16.52
CA GLY A 85 4.37 -18.20 -15.44
C GLY A 85 5.29 -17.28 -14.59
N ALA A 86 5.06 -15.96 -14.64
CA ALA A 86 5.89 -15.00 -13.93
C ALA A 86 5.59 -15.07 -12.43
N SER A 87 6.45 -15.74 -11.68
CA SER A 87 6.53 -15.60 -10.23
C SER A 87 7.10 -14.21 -9.93
N SER A 88 6.23 -13.22 -9.71
CA SER A 88 6.70 -11.99 -9.08
C SER A 88 6.87 -12.27 -7.58
N ASP A 89 8.02 -11.95 -7.00
CA ASP A 89 8.25 -11.99 -5.54
C ASP A 89 7.37 -10.98 -4.78
N ARG A 90 6.54 -10.21 -5.47
CA ARG A 90 5.61 -9.25 -4.88
C ARG A 90 4.29 -9.91 -4.52
N LEU A 91 3.78 -9.61 -3.34
CA LEU A 91 2.43 -10.00 -2.91
C LEU A 91 1.39 -9.44 -3.90
N GLN A 92 0.34 -10.21 -4.15
CA GLN A 92 -0.79 -9.73 -4.95
C GLN A 92 -1.46 -8.57 -4.24
N GLU A 93 -1.66 -7.47 -4.94
CA GLU A 93 -2.38 -6.29 -4.45
C GLU A 93 -3.82 -6.32 -4.97
N ASN A 94 -4.77 -5.99 -4.11
CA ASN A 94 -6.19 -5.91 -4.42
C ASN A 94 -6.70 -4.50 -4.09
N SER A 95 -7.48 -3.91 -5.01
CA SER A 95 -8.06 -2.60 -4.81
C SER A 95 -9.13 -2.64 -3.70
N LEU A 96 -8.95 -1.81 -2.68
CA LEU A 96 -9.94 -1.59 -1.62
C LEU A 96 -11.30 -1.21 -2.21
N PHE A 97 -11.29 -0.31 -3.18
CA PHE A 97 -12.52 0.26 -3.76
C PHE A 97 -13.26 -0.77 -4.62
N ASP A 98 -12.54 -1.63 -5.35
CA ASP A 98 -13.15 -2.71 -6.13
C ASP A 98 -13.81 -3.75 -5.21
N ILE A 99 -13.17 -4.09 -4.08
CA ILE A 99 -13.73 -5.02 -3.08
C ILE A 99 -15.03 -4.44 -2.51
N VAL A 100 -14.99 -3.18 -2.05
CA VAL A 100 -16.16 -2.52 -1.45
C VAL A 100 -17.29 -2.37 -2.47
N GLN A 101 -16.98 -1.98 -3.70
CA GLN A 101 -17.95 -1.84 -4.78
C GLN A 101 -18.57 -3.20 -5.15
N THR A 102 -17.77 -4.26 -5.22
CA THR A 102 -18.24 -5.62 -5.47
C THR A 102 -19.25 -6.07 -4.39
N ILE A 103 -18.91 -5.89 -3.11
CA ILE A 103 -19.81 -6.23 -2.00
C ILE A 103 -21.13 -5.44 -2.09
N ARG A 104 -21.05 -4.14 -2.35
CA ARG A 104 -22.23 -3.27 -2.48
C ARG A 104 -23.10 -3.63 -3.68
N GLN A 105 -22.53 -3.96 -4.83
CA GLN A 105 -23.31 -4.42 -5.98
C GLN A 105 -23.92 -5.80 -5.74
N ALA A 106 -23.19 -6.72 -5.10
CA ALA A 106 -23.70 -8.02 -4.72
C ALA A 106 -24.89 -7.93 -3.74
N LYS A 107 -24.93 -6.89 -2.90
CA LYS A 107 -26.08 -6.60 -2.01
C LYS A 107 -27.36 -6.47 -2.80
N ASP A 108 -27.34 -5.76 -3.93
CA ASP A 108 -28.51 -5.46 -4.76
C ASP A 108 -28.74 -6.51 -5.87
N ASP A 109 -27.78 -7.41 -6.09
CA ASP A 109 -27.89 -8.51 -7.07
C ASP A 109 -28.78 -9.64 -6.54
N ARG A 110 -29.86 -9.95 -7.29
CA ARG A 110 -30.81 -11.03 -6.94
C ARG A 110 -30.21 -12.42 -7.05
N ASN A 111 -29.14 -12.58 -7.82
CA ASN A 111 -28.44 -13.86 -8.00
C ASN A 111 -27.46 -14.15 -6.86
N ILE A 112 -27.00 -13.12 -6.15
CA ILE A 112 -26.17 -13.28 -4.97
C ILE A 112 -27.05 -13.40 -3.73
N THR A 113 -27.01 -14.55 -3.08
CA THR A 113 -27.85 -14.88 -1.92
C THR A 113 -27.11 -14.89 -0.59
N GLY A 114 -25.78 -14.70 -0.61
CA GLY A 114 -24.92 -14.58 0.56
C GLY A 114 -23.48 -14.35 0.15
N ILE A 115 -22.60 -14.13 1.13
CA ILE A 115 -21.15 -14.02 0.94
C ILE A 115 -20.48 -15.14 1.72
N VAL A 116 -19.41 -15.72 1.15
CA VAL A 116 -18.48 -16.60 1.84
C VAL A 116 -17.10 -15.94 1.82
N LEU A 117 -16.54 -15.69 3.00
CA LEU A 117 -15.19 -15.19 3.19
C LEU A 117 -14.24 -16.41 3.27
N ASP A 118 -13.48 -16.68 2.21
CA ASP A 118 -12.33 -17.58 2.23
C ASP A 118 -11.04 -16.74 2.25
N LEU A 119 -10.52 -16.54 3.44
CA LEU A 119 -9.40 -15.63 3.68
C LEU A 119 -8.07 -16.35 3.79
N LYS A 120 -8.00 -17.63 3.38
CA LYS A 120 -6.79 -18.47 3.54
C LYS A 120 -5.51 -17.83 3.02
N ASN A 121 -5.60 -17.15 1.87
CA ASN A 121 -4.45 -16.52 1.22
C ASN A 121 -4.41 -14.99 1.44
N PHE A 122 -5.31 -14.46 2.26
CA PHE A 122 -5.34 -13.04 2.59
C PHE A 122 -4.26 -12.72 3.61
N VAL A 123 -3.39 -11.77 3.27
CA VAL A 123 -2.28 -11.34 4.14
C VAL A 123 -2.70 -10.22 5.07
N GLY A 124 -3.54 -9.28 4.58
CA GLY A 124 -4.01 -8.15 5.36
C GLY A 124 -4.14 -6.85 4.56
N GLY A 125 -4.33 -5.77 5.31
CA GLY A 125 -4.38 -4.38 4.84
C GLY A 125 -4.25 -3.46 6.04
N ASP A 126 -4.17 -2.15 5.81
CA ASP A 126 -4.23 -1.22 6.92
C ASP A 126 -5.61 -1.26 7.61
N GLN A 127 -5.65 -0.90 8.88
CA GLN A 127 -6.87 -1.03 9.69
C GLN A 127 -8.03 -0.18 9.17
N PRO A 128 -7.85 1.08 8.72
CA PRO A 128 -8.90 1.85 8.05
C PRO A 128 -9.48 1.17 6.81
N SER A 129 -8.66 0.57 5.95
CA SER A 129 -9.11 -0.18 4.78
C SER A 129 -9.94 -1.40 5.17
N MET A 130 -9.49 -2.13 6.20
CA MET A 130 -10.22 -3.29 6.72
C MET A 130 -11.55 -2.89 7.36
N GLN A 131 -11.61 -1.75 8.04
CA GLN A 131 -12.85 -1.20 8.59
C GLN A 131 -13.84 -0.82 7.48
N TYR A 132 -13.35 -0.26 6.36
CA TYR A 132 -14.20 0.13 5.23
C TYR A 132 -14.78 -1.09 4.51
N ILE A 133 -14.00 -2.17 4.34
CA ILE A 133 -14.53 -3.47 3.88
C ILE A 133 -15.57 -4.00 4.87
N GLY A 134 -15.27 -3.95 6.17
CA GLY A 134 -16.19 -4.38 7.24
C GLY A 134 -17.51 -3.60 7.24
N LYS A 135 -17.49 -2.30 6.93
CA LYS A 135 -18.69 -1.49 6.73
C LYS A 135 -19.54 -2.04 5.58
N ALA A 136 -18.93 -2.31 4.43
CA ALA A 136 -19.62 -2.89 3.27
C ALA A 136 -20.22 -4.28 3.59
N LEU A 137 -19.50 -5.11 4.34
CA LEU A 137 -20.03 -6.41 4.81
C LEU A 137 -21.23 -6.24 5.75
N ARG A 138 -21.22 -5.24 6.64
CA ARG A 138 -22.40 -4.92 7.47
C ARG A 138 -23.57 -4.45 6.63
N GLU A 139 -23.36 -3.51 5.68
CA GLU A 139 -24.38 -3.06 4.73
C GLU A 139 -24.99 -4.23 3.96
N PHE A 140 -24.18 -5.22 3.59
CA PHE A 140 -24.65 -6.45 2.94
C PHE A 140 -25.50 -7.32 3.88
N ARG A 141 -25.07 -7.53 5.12
CA ARG A 141 -25.83 -8.27 6.14
C ARG A 141 -27.19 -7.61 6.45
N ASP A 142 -27.20 -6.29 6.51
CA ASP A 142 -28.41 -5.50 6.79
C ASP A 142 -29.46 -5.64 5.67
N SER A 143 -29.08 -6.10 4.47
CA SER A 143 -30.01 -6.48 3.41
C SER A 143 -30.73 -7.83 3.67
N GLY A 144 -30.39 -8.53 4.76
CA GLY A 144 -30.95 -9.84 5.11
C GLY A 144 -30.23 -11.03 4.48
N LYS A 145 -29.14 -10.80 3.71
CA LYS A 145 -28.32 -11.85 3.12
C LYS A 145 -27.17 -12.24 4.07
N PRO A 146 -26.93 -13.55 4.30
CA PRO A 146 -25.89 -13.97 5.26
C PRO A 146 -24.47 -13.79 4.73
N VAL A 147 -23.55 -13.57 5.66
CA VAL A 147 -22.10 -13.60 5.46
C VAL A 147 -21.52 -14.72 6.31
N TYR A 148 -20.79 -15.63 5.70
CA TYR A 148 -20.12 -16.75 6.34
C TYR A 148 -18.61 -16.58 6.24
N ALA A 149 -17.85 -16.92 7.27
CA ALA A 149 -16.40 -17.02 7.22
C ALA A 149 -15.97 -18.47 7.41
N VAL A 150 -15.07 -18.93 6.56
CA VAL A 150 -14.54 -20.28 6.58
C VAL A 150 -13.02 -20.23 6.68
N GLY A 151 -12.42 -20.97 7.60
CA GLY A 151 -10.97 -20.98 7.78
C GLY A 151 -10.44 -22.24 8.44
N SER A 152 -9.26 -22.68 7.99
CA SER A 152 -8.46 -23.68 8.73
C SER A 152 -7.78 -23.06 9.94
N SER A 153 -7.39 -21.79 9.84
CA SER A 153 -6.86 -20.92 10.89
C SER A 153 -7.15 -19.48 10.50
N TYR A 154 -7.06 -18.57 11.44
CA TYR A 154 -7.20 -17.13 11.19
C TYR A 154 -6.01 -16.36 11.78
N SER A 155 -5.24 -15.67 10.95
CA SER A 155 -4.32 -14.63 11.41
C SER A 155 -5.09 -13.40 11.91
N GLN A 156 -4.44 -12.46 12.60
CA GLN A 156 -5.09 -11.24 13.10
C GLN A 156 -5.85 -10.48 11.99
N GLY A 157 -5.25 -10.30 10.81
CA GLY A 157 -5.88 -9.62 9.68
C GLY A 157 -7.08 -10.40 9.13
N GLN A 158 -6.97 -11.71 8.99
CA GLN A 158 -8.06 -12.58 8.56
C GLN A 158 -9.21 -12.57 9.56
N TYR A 159 -8.90 -12.70 10.85
CA TYR A 159 -9.91 -12.71 11.89
C TYR A 159 -10.65 -11.37 12.01
N TYR A 160 -9.95 -10.26 11.76
CA TYR A 160 -10.59 -8.95 11.72
C TYR A 160 -11.76 -8.92 10.74
N LEU A 161 -11.54 -9.35 9.48
CA LEU A 161 -12.62 -9.41 8.47
C LEU A 161 -13.63 -10.53 8.79
N ALA A 162 -13.19 -11.70 9.24
CA ALA A 162 -14.07 -12.79 9.62
C ALA A 162 -15.04 -12.38 10.73
N SER A 163 -14.64 -11.49 11.64
CA SER A 163 -15.49 -11.00 12.73
C SER A 163 -16.79 -10.32 12.26
N PHE A 164 -16.82 -9.83 11.02
CA PHE A 164 -18.02 -9.23 10.42
C PHE A 164 -19.02 -10.26 9.89
N ALA A 165 -18.69 -11.57 9.87
CA ALA A 165 -19.59 -12.62 9.42
C ALA A 165 -20.73 -12.87 10.41
N ASN A 166 -21.85 -13.44 9.90
CA ASN A 166 -22.93 -13.96 10.73
C ASN A 166 -22.51 -15.26 11.45
N LYS A 167 -21.64 -16.03 10.80
CA LYS A 167 -21.13 -17.30 11.34
C LYS A 167 -19.70 -17.52 10.89
N ILE A 168 -18.86 -17.91 11.84
CA ILE A 168 -17.43 -18.21 11.63
C ILE A 168 -17.20 -19.69 11.91
N TRP A 169 -16.75 -20.42 10.88
CA TRP A 169 -16.30 -21.81 11.05
C TRP A 169 -14.78 -21.84 11.16
N LEU A 170 -14.30 -22.68 12.08
CA LEU A 170 -12.89 -22.98 12.26
C LEU A 170 -12.69 -24.49 12.16
N SER A 171 -11.59 -24.92 11.53
CA SER A 171 -11.19 -26.33 11.54
C SER A 171 -10.97 -26.82 12.98
N PRO A 172 -11.31 -28.10 13.31
CA PRO A 172 -11.02 -28.68 14.62
C PRO A 172 -9.54 -28.71 15.02
N GLN A 173 -8.62 -28.50 14.05
CA GLN A 173 -7.17 -28.38 14.26
C GLN A 173 -6.67 -26.96 14.06
N GLY A 174 -7.58 -25.97 14.01
CA GLY A 174 -7.26 -24.59 13.71
C GLY A 174 -6.99 -23.74 14.95
N GLU A 175 -6.73 -22.47 14.66
CA GLU A 175 -6.51 -21.45 15.69
C GLU A 175 -6.98 -20.08 15.24
N VAL A 176 -7.25 -19.20 16.18
CA VAL A 176 -7.36 -17.76 15.98
C VAL A 176 -6.12 -17.14 16.60
N ASP A 177 -5.18 -16.70 15.76
CA ASP A 177 -3.93 -16.12 16.21
C ASP A 177 -4.12 -14.64 16.56
N LEU A 178 -4.07 -14.35 17.88
CA LEU A 178 -4.13 -13.00 18.42
C LEU A 178 -2.90 -12.79 19.31
N HIS A 179 -1.97 -11.95 18.86
CA HIS A 179 -0.70 -11.73 19.55
C HIS A 179 -0.39 -10.26 19.82
N GLY A 180 -1.15 -9.31 19.25
CA GLY A 180 -0.93 -7.88 19.42
C GLY A 180 -0.21 -7.25 18.24
N PHE A 181 0.08 -5.94 18.35
CA PHE A 181 0.89 -5.20 17.38
C PHE A 181 2.26 -4.90 17.94
N ALA A 182 3.26 -4.90 17.07
CA ALA A 182 4.63 -4.55 17.42
C ALA A 182 5.28 -3.70 16.31
N THR A 183 6.22 -2.84 16.70
CA THR A 183 7.12 -2.17 15.76
C THR A 183 8.52 -2.74 15.95
N ASN A 184 9.19 -3.08 14.84
CA ASN A 184 10.57 -3.51 14.84
C ASN A 184 11.32 -2.78 13.72
N GLY A 185 12.28 -1.93 14.08
CA GLY A 185 13.16 -1.23 13.14
C GLY A 185 14.59 -1.74 13.23
N LEU A 186 15.32 -1.66 12.13
CA LEU A 186 16.76 -1.90 12.11
C LEU A 186 17.49 -0.58 12.41
N TYR A 187 18.61 -0.68 13.15
CA TYR A 187 19.49 0.43 13.50
C TYR A 187 20.86 0.15 12.94
N TYR A 188 21.44 1.11 12.22
CA TYR A 188 22.62 0.89 11.40
C TYR A 188 23.87 1.61 11.90
N LYS A 189 23.78 2.40 12.99
CA LYS A 189 24.91 3.21 13.47
C LYS A 189 26.19 2.38 13.65
N SER A 190 26.13 1.29 14.40
CA SER A 190 27.30 0.45 14.61
C SER A 190 27.83 -0.19 13.31
N LEU A 191 26.97 -0.48 12.34
CA LEU A 191 27.39 -0.95 11.02
C LEU A 191 28.09 0.15 10.24
N LEU A 192 27.51 1.36 10.20
CA LEU A 192 28.10 2.52 9.52
C LEU A 192 29.45 2.89 10.12
N ASP A 193 29.59 2.86 11.46
CA ASP A 193 30.84 3.07 12.16
C ASP A 193 31.92 2.03 11.75
N LYS A 194 31.56 0.74 11.67
CA LYS A 194 32.45 -0.34 11.22
C LYS A 194 32.87 -0.17 9.77
N LEU A 195 31.98 0.28 8.93
CA LEU A 195 32.25 0.57 7.52
C LEU A 195 32.96 1.93 7.33
N LYS A 196 33.14 2.69 8.41
CA LYS A 196 33.71 4.03 8.41
C LYS A 196 32.97 5.01 7.49
N VAL A 197 31.63 4.83 7.39
CA VAL A 197 30.75 5.77 6.70
C VAL A 197 30.45 6.93 7.64
N SER A 198 30.69 8.15 7.19
CA SER A 198 30.34 9.37 7.93
C SER A 198 28.91 9.76 7.61
N THR A 199 28.01 9.74 8.62
CA THR A 199 26.61 10.12 8.46
C THR A 199 26.36 11.49 9.05
N HIS A 200 25.90 12.43 8.24
CA HIS A 200 25.53 13.79 8.62
C HIS A 200 24.00 13.90 8.66
N VAL A 201 23.46 14.15 9.86
CA VAL A 201 22.01 14.27 10.08
C VAL A 201 21.67 15.71 10.45
N PHE A 202 20.70 16.25 9.74
CA PHE A 202 20.11 17.56 9.99
C PHE A 202 18.62 17.36 10.30
N ARG A 203 18.13 17.80 11.46
CA ARG A 203 16.73 17.59 11.83
C ARG A 203 16.20 18.68 12.72
N VAL A 204 14.86 18.86 12.69
CA VAL A 204 14.10 19.61 13.68
C VAL A 204 12.95 18.74 14.17
N GLY A 205 12.76 18.70 15.48
CA GLY A 205 11.69 17.95 16.14
C GLY A 205 12.20 16.82 17.02
N THR A 206 11.78 16.82 18.28
CA THR A 206 12.17 15.84 19.30
C THR A 206 11.71 14.42 18.93
N TYR A 207 10.52 14.30 18.32
CA TYR A 207 9.89 13.03 17.94
C TYR A 207 10.17 12.63 16.48
N LYS A 208 11.00 13.40 15.74
CA LYS A 208 11.37 13.03 14.36
C LYS A 208 12.41 11.92 14.38
N SER A 209 11.95 10.70 14.64
CA SER A 209 12.76 9.50 14.85
C SER A 209 13.27 8.84 13.55
N ALA A 210 12.82 9.30 12.36
CA ALA A 210 13.20 8.73 11.07
C ALA A 210 14.71 8.63 10.85
N VAL A 211 15.52 9.48 11.47
CA VAL A 211 16.98 9.49 11.34
C VAL A 211 17.71 8.68 12.41
N GLU A 212 17.00 8.23 13.45
CA GLU A 212 17.61 7.48 14.56
C GLU A 212 18.34 6.21 14.12
N PRO A 213 17.85 5.44 13.13
CA PRO A 213 18.55 4.28 12.63
C PRO A 213 19.98 4.54 12.16
N PHE A 214 20.30 5.77 11.77
CA PHE A 214 21.63 6.14 11.26
C PHE A 214 22.58 6.65 12.35
N ILE A 215 22.06 7.08 13.51
CA ILE A 215 22.83 7.79 14.55
C ILE A 215 22.84 7.10 15.91
N ARG A 216 22.07 6.00 16.06
CA ARG A 216 22.01 5.21 17.30
C ARG A 216 21.65 3.76 17.00
N ASP A 217 21.84 2.87 17.98
CA ASP A 217 21.58 1.43 17.86
C ASP A 217 20.27 0.99 18.53
N ASP A 218 19.45 1.95 19.00
CA ASP A 218 18.17 1.71 19.68
C ASP A 218 17.21 2.88 19.49
N MET A 219 15.95 2.73 19.93
CA MET A 219 14.98 3.82 19.98
C MET A 219 15.32 4.82 21.09
N SER A 220 15.18 6.12 20.79
CA SER A 220 15.20 7.13 21.84
C SER A 220 14.00 6.98 22.80
N PRO A 221 14.09 7.51 24.03
CA PRO A 221 12.94 7.53 24.93
C PRO A 221 11.73 8.24 24.33
N ALA A 222 11.92 9.35 23.62
CA ALA A 222 10.84 10.10 22.96
C ALA A 222 10.18 9.29 21.82
N ALA A 223 10.99 8.63 20.98
CA ALA A 223 10.46 7.76 19.94
C ALA A 223 9.66 6.59 20.53
N ARG A 224 10.19 5.96 21.58
CA ARG A 224 9.52 4.85 22.29
C ARG A 224 8.20 5.29 22.92
N GLU A 225 8.15 6.47 23.54
CA GLU A 225 6.93 7.04 24.12
C GLU A 225 5.86 7.25 23.03
N ALA A 226 6.22 7.92 21.93
CA ALA A 226 5.31 8.21 20.83
C ALA A 226 4.80 6.90 20.17
N ASP A 227 5.69 5.94 19.88
CA ASP A 227 5.31 4.68 19.23
C ASP A 227 4.46 3.81 20.16
N SER A 228 4.76 3.78 21.46
CA SER A 228 3.94 3.02 22.44
C SER A 228 2.52 3.56 22.52
N ARG A 229 2.33 4.88 22.37
CA ARG A 229 1.01 5.51 22.40
C ARG A 229 0.18 5.08 21.18
N TRP A 230 0.62 5.42 19.97
CA TRP A 230 -0.18 5.17 18.77
C TRP A 230 -0.39 3.66 18.49
N ILE A 231 0.60 2.81 18.80
CA ILE A 231 0.43 1.36 18.60
C ILE A 231 -0.57 0.77 19.61
N GLY A 232 -0.57 1.28 20.84
CA GLY A 232 -1.55 0.91 21.85
C GLY A 232 -2.97 1.31 21.46
N GLU A 233 -3.15 2.50 20.88
CA GLU A 233 -4.44 2.97 20.38
C GLU A 233 -4.93 2.16 19.18
N LEU A 234 -4.06 1.86 18.21
CA LEU A 234 -4.40 0.98 17.10
C LEU A 234 -4.85 -0.40 17.58
N TRP A 235 -4.12 -0.98 18.54
CA TRP A 235 -4.49 -2.26 19.13
C TRP A 235 -5.84 -2.20 19.84
N GLN A 236 -6.08 -1.15 20.61
CA GLN A 236 -7.37 -0.97 21.28
C GLN A 236 -8.52 -0.82 20.27
N ASN A 237 -8.34 -0.07 19.18
CA ASN A 237 -9.33 0.07 18.11
C ASN A 237 -9.60 -1.27 17.41
N TYR A 238 -8.56 -2.08 17.18
CA TYR A 238 -8.68 -3.44 16.67
C TYR A 238 -9.55 -4.31 17.60
N LEU A 239 -9.23 -4.34 18.89
CA LEU A 239 -9.96 -5.12 19.88
C LEU A 239 -11.42 -4.66 20.01
N ASN A 240 -11.65 -3.35 20.07
CA ASN A 240 -13.00 -2.79 20.20
C ASN A 240 -13.90 -3.17 19.01
N THR A 241 -13.37 -3.15 17.79
CA THR A 241 -14.12 -3.52 16.58
C THR A 241 -14.54 -4.99 16.63
N ILE A 242 -13.60 -5.90 16.92
CA ILE A 242 -13.90 -7.34 16.97
C ILE A 242 -14.82 -7.65 18.15
N ALA A 243 -14.56 -7.08 19.32
CA ALA A 243 -15.36 -7.29 20.51
C ALA A 243 -16.83 -6.89 20.27
N ALA A 244 -17.07 -5.74 19.61
CA ALA A 244 -18.39 -5.31 19.22
C ALA A 244 -19.05 -6.28 18.21
N ASN A 245 -18.31 -6.74 17.20
CA ASN A 245 -18.81 -7.69 16.21
C ASN A 245 -19.16 -9.06 16.81
N ARG A 246 -18.35 -9.54 17.77
CA ARG A 246 -18.51 -10.83 18.44
C ARG A 246 -19.40 -10.76 19.71
N GLN A 247 -19.82 -9.55 20.10
CA GLN A 247 -20.63 -9.31 21.33
C GLN A 247 -19.94 -9.84 22.60
N ILE A 248 -18.64 -9.65 22.70
CA ILE A 248 -17.81 -9.97 23.85
C ILE A 248 -17.03 -8.72 24.30
N THR A 249 -16.36 -8.76 25.44
CA THR A 249 -15.50 -7.66 25.88
C THR A 249 -14.11 -7.77 25.24
N ALA A 250 -13.41 -6.63 25.11
CA ALA A 250 -12.01 -6.61 24.65
C ALA A 250 -11.11 -7.50 25.52
N GLN A 251 -11.36 -7.54 26.83
CA GLN A 251 -10.63 -8.41 27.77
C GLN A 251 -10.93 -9.91 27.56
N GLN A 252 -12.14 -10.28 27.15
CA GLN A 252 -12.45 -11.66 26.78
C GLN A 252 -11.79 -12.03 25.45
N LEU A 253 -11.76 -11.09 24.49
CA LEU A 253 -11.10 -11.27 23.21
C LEU A 253 -9.59 -11.48 23.38
N PHE A 254 -8.94 -10.64 24.17
CA PHE A 254 -7.51 -10.68 24.42
C PHE A 254 -7.21 -10.45 25.92
N PRO A 255 -7.13 -11.54 26.72
CA PRO A 255 -6.86 -11.46 28.15
C PRO A 255 -5.37 -11.20 28.47
N GLY A 256 -4.55 -10.87 27.47
CA GLY A 256 -3.10 -10.78 27.57
C GLY A 256 -2.41 -12.14 27.43
N ALA A 257 -1.11 -12.13 27.19
CA ALA A 257 -0.32 -13.32 26.91
C ALA A 257 -0.48 -14.41 28.00
N GLN A 258 -0.41 -14.02 29.28
CA GLN A 258 -0.57 -14.96 30.38
C GLN A 258 -1.99 -15.53 30.45
N GLY A 259 -3.02 -14.71 30.19
CA GLY A 259 -4.41 -15.16 30.17
C GLY A 259 -4.69 -16.16 29.04
N ILE A 260 -4.08 -15.97 27.87
CA ILE A 260 -4.16 -16.94 26.77
C ILE A 260 -3.48 -18.27 27.16
N ILE A 261 -2.28 -18.23 27.72
CA ILE A 261 -1.54 -19.41 28.18
C ILE A 261 -2.37 -20.20 29.21
N ASP A 262 -2.94 -19.51 30.19
CA ASP A 262 -3.72 -20.16 31.25
C ASP A 262 -5.06 -20.69 30.71
N GLY A 263 -5.66 -20.01 29.74
CA GLY A 263 -6.83 -20.49 29.00
C GLY A 263 -6.54 -21.76 28.20
N LEU A 264 -5.45 -21.78 27.45
CA LEU A 264 -5.00 -22.95 26.69
C LEU A 264 -4.69 -24.17 27.60
N ARG A 265 -4.06 -23.95 28.75
CA ARG A 265 -3.82 -25.02 29.72
C ARG A 265 -5.11 -25.70 30.18
N LYS A 266 -6.20 -24.95 30.34
CA LYS A 266 -7.51 -25.50 30.75
C LYS A 266 -8.12 -26.44 29.72
N VAL A 267 -7.81 -26.24 28.44
CA VAL A 267 -8.30 -27.07 27.33
C VAL A 267 -7.23 -28.04 26.79
N GLY A 268 -6.15 -28.25 27.56
CA GLY A 268 -5.09 -29.20 27.19
C GLY A 268 -4.24 -28.77 26.00
N GLY A 269 -4.18 -27.46 25.67
CA GLY A 269 -3.45 -26.92 24.55
C GLY A 269 -4.24 -26.91 23.23
N ASP A 270 -5.51 -27.26 23.24
CA ASP A 270 -6.39 -27.28 22.07
C ASP A 270 -6.80 -25.83 21.69
N THR A 271 -6.15 -25.27 20.68
CA THR A 271 -6.36 -23.90 20.22
C THR A 271 -7.74 -23.67 19.61
N ALA A 272 -8.28 -24.67 18.89
CA ALA A 272 -9.61 -24.59 18.29
C ALA A 272 -10.70 -24.59 19.38
N LYS A 273 -10.58 -25.50 20.36
CA LYS A 273 -11.48 -25.53 21.49
C LYS A 273 -11.41 -24.24 22.32
N TYR A 274 -10.21 -23.68 22.52
CA TYR A 274 -10.04 -22.39 23.18
C TYR A 274 -10.80 -21.29 22.44
N ALA A 275 -10.69 -21.23 21.10
CA ALA A 275 -11.38 -20.24 20.29
C ALA A 275 -12.92 -20.37 20.38
N LEU A 276 -13.43 -21.60 20.38
CA LEU A 276 -14.87 -21.87 20.52
C LEU A 276 -15.38 -21.50 21.93
N ASP A 277 -14.69 -21.96 22.99
CA ASP A 277 -15.09 -21.72 24.37
C ASP A 277 -15.10 -20.23 24.73
N ASN A 278 -14.21 -19.42 24.10
CA ASN A 278 -14.14 -17.97 24.26
C ASN A 278 -14.98 -17.18 23.24
N LYS A 279 -15.85 -17.86 22.46
CA LYS A 279 -16.74 -17.24 21.46
C LYS A 279 -16.01 -16.48 20.35
N LEU A 280 -14.76 -16.81 20.07
CA LEU A 280 -14.02 -16.25 18.96
C LEU A 280 -14.57 -16.78 17.63
N VAL A 281 -15.05 -18.03 17.64
CA VAL A 281 -15.70 -18.68 16.49
C VAL A 281 -17.04 -19.29 16.94
N ASP A 282 -17.89 -19.64 15.96
CA ASP A 282 -19.24 -20.11 16.25
C ASP A 282 -19.34 -21.64 16.21
N GLU A 283 -18.48 -22.30 15.42
CA GLU A 283 -18.52 -23.75 15.28
C GLU A 283 -17.17 -24.29 14.80
N LEU A 284 -16.78 -25.44 15.34
CA LEU A 284 -15.67 -26.22 14.82
C LEU A 284 -16.23 -27.22 13.81
N ALA A 285 -15.75 -27.14 12.55
CA ALA A 285 -16.22 -27.99 11.48
C ALA A 285 -15.10 -28.38 10.52
N THR A 286 -15.12 -29.60 10.05
CA THR A 286 -14.26 -30.07 8.98
C THR A 286 -14.67 -29.42 7.64
N SER A 287 -13.76 -29.36 6.68
CA SER A 287 -14.06 -28.81 5.33
C SER A 287 -15.28 -29.47 4.68
N THR A 288 -15.46 -30.79 4.87
CA THR A 288 -16.62 -31.53 4.34
C THR A 288 -17.94 -31.12 5.01
N GLU A 289 -17.93 -30.84 6.32
CA GLU A 289 -19.13 -30.36 7.04
C GLU A 289 -19.49 -28.96 6.60
N VAL A 290 -18.48 -28.07 6.46
CA VAL A 290 -18.67 -26.71 5.92
C VAL A 290 -19.23 -26.77 4.49
N GLU A 291 -18.66 -27.59 3.60
CA GLU A 291 -19.14 -27.77 2.24
C GLU A 291 -20.60 -28.22 2.20
N LYS A 292 -20.99 -29.19 3.04
CA LYS A 292 -22.39 -29.63 3.15
C LYS A 292 -23.32 -28.50 3.62
N ALA A 293 -22.88 -27.70 4.61
CA ALA A 293 -23.66 -26.57 5.10
C ALA A 293 -23.83 -25.48 4.03
N LEU A 294 -22.77 -25.14 3.30
CA LEU A 294 -22.79 -24.15 2.22
C LEU A 294 -23.59 -24.68 1.02
N THR A 295 -23.49 -25.97 0.67
CA THR A 295 -24.31 -26.59 -0.37
C THR A 295 -25.80 -26.55 -0.03
N LYS A 296 -26.16 -26.78 1.23
CA LYS A 296 -27.56 -26.65 1.67
C LYS A 296 -28.06 -25.22 1.53
N GLN A 297 -27.19 -24.22 1.77
CA GLN A 297 -27.54 -22.80 1.71
C GLN A 297 -27.61 -22.25 0.28
N PHE A 298 -26.63 -22.59 -0.57
CA PHE A 298 -26.41 -21.98 -1.89
C PHE A 298 -26.74 -22.92 -3.05
N GLY A 299 -26.94 -24.22 -2.80
CA GLY A 299 -27.12 -25.24 -3.81
C GLY A 299 -25.81 -25.81 -4.34
N TRP A 300 -25.89 -26.90 -5.06
CA TRP A 300 -24.75 -27.61 -5.64
C TRP A 300 -24.46 -27.17 -7.08
N SER A 301 -23.19 -26.93 -7.40
CA SER A 301 -22.69 -26.72 -8.76
C SER A 301 -22.04 -27.99 -9.29
N LYS A 302 -22.54 -28.50 -10.43
CA LYS A 302 -21.90 -29.65 -11.10
C LYS A 302 -20.60 -29.26 -11.79
N ALA A 303 -20.49 -28.01 -12.24
CA ALA A 303 -19.31 -27.51 -12.94
C ALA A 303 -18.11 -27.43 -11.99
N ASP A 304 -18.34 -26.91 -10.78
CA ASP A 304 -17.27 -26.67 -9.81
C ASP A 304 -17.10 -27.83 -8.83
N ASN A 305 -18.01 -28.82 -8.87
CA ASN A 305 -18.08 -29.94 -7.92
C ASN A 305 -18.05 -29.43 -6.46
N ASN A 306 -18.80 -28.36 -6.18
CA ASN A 306 -18.85 -27.67 -4.90
C ASN A 306 -20.19 -26.91 -4.75
N TYR A 307 -20.40 -26.17 -3.65
CA TYR A 307 -21.53 -25.25 -3.55
C TYR A 307 -21.47 -24.15 -4.62
N ARG A 308 -22.62 -23.61 -5.01
CA ARG A 308 -22.69 -22.54 -6.00
C ARG A 308 -22.10 -21.25 -5.48
N ALA A 309 -21.03 -20.79 -6.11
CA ALA A 309 -20.40 -19.52 -5.81
C ALA A 309 -19.80 -18.90 -7.07
N ILE A 310 -19.64 -17.59 -7.05
CA ILE A 310 -18.83 -16.84 -8.01
C ILE A 310 -17.69 -16.18 -7.26
N SER A 311 -16.45 -16.38 -7.73
CA SER A 311 -15.27 -15.73 -7.17
C SER A 311 -15.36 -14.21 -7.31
N TYR A 312 -14.82 -13.48 -6.33
CA TYR A 312 -14.64 -12.03 -6.40
C TYR A 312 -13.94 -11.61 -7.70
N TYR A 313 -12.97 -12.39 -8.16
CA TYR A 313 -12.20 -12.08 -9.37
C TYR A 313 -13.01 -12.24 -10.66
N ASP A 314 -14.04 -13.06 -10.65
CA ASP A 314 -14.90 -13.34 -11.81
C ASP A 314 -16.22 -12.53 -11.78
N TYR A 315 -16.53 -11.89 -10.65
CA TYR A 315 -17.73 -11.08 -10.52
C TYR A 315 -17.59 -9.77 -11.31
N ASN A 316 -18.46 -9.58 -12.30
CA ASN A 316 -18.47 -8.39 -13.12
C ASN A 316 -19.19 -7.24 -12.43
N VAL A 317 -18.40 -6.29 -11.95
CA VAL A 317 -18.90 -5.02 -11.41
C VAL A 317 -19.42 -4.18 -12.57
N LYS A 318 -20.70 -3.79 -12.51
CA LYS A 318 -21.28 -2.89 -13.50
C LYS A 318 -20.68 -1.50 -13.34
N THR A 319 -20.08 -0.98 -14.40
CA THR A 319 -19.63 0.40 -14.43
C THR A 319 -20.83 1.34 -14.33
N LEU A 320 -20.82 2.25 -13.38
CA LEU A 320 -21.83 3.30 -13.26
C LEU A 320 -21.68 4.27 -14.44
N SER A 321 -22.80 4.87 -14.91
CA SER A 321 -22.73 5.76 -16.07
C SER A 321 -21.94 7.03 -15.75
N ASP A 322 -21.01 7.42 -16.63
CA ASP A 322 -20.18 8.63 -16.54
C ASP A 322 -20.92 9.92 -16.92
N GLN A 323 -22.23 9.96 -16.80
CA GLN A 323 -23.03 11.13 -17.19
C GLN A 323 -23.22 12.10 -16.01
N GLY A 324 -23.01 13.37 -16.25
CA GLY A 324 -23.29 14.44 -15.28
C GLY A 324 -22.02 15.03 -14.63
N SER A 325 -22.21 15.60 -13.44
CA SER A 325 -21.13 16.18 -12.65
C SER A 325 -20.28 15.09 -12.00
N ALA A 326 -18.96 15.25 -12.05
CA ALA A 326 -18.01 14.30 -11.49
C ALA A 326 -17.26 14.90 -10.29
N ILE A 327 -16.91 14.02 -9.36
CA ILE A 327 -15.90 14.26 -8.31
C ILE A 327 -14.66 13.48 -8.71
N ALA A 328 -13.54 14.18 -8.90
CA ALA A 328 -12.26 13.53 -9.17
C ALA A 328 -11.74 12.85 -7.90
N VAL A 329 -11.32 11.60 -8.01
CA VAL A 329 -10.60 10.87 -6.97
C VAL A 329 -9.16 10.68 -7.43
N ILE A 330 -8.23 11.28 -6.70
CA ILE A 330 -6.79 11.22 -6.99
C ILE A 330 -6.11 10.53 -5.82
N PHE A 331 -5.19 9.61 -6.11
CA PHE A 331 -4.51 8.82 -5.10
C PHE A 331 -3.09 9.32 -4.85
N ALA A 332 -2.74 9.44 -3.57
CA ALA A 332 -1.37 9.59 -3.09
C ALA A 332 -1.04 8.37 -2.21
N ASN A 333 -0.67 7.25 -2.86
CA ASN A 333 -0.44 5.95 -2.22
C ASN A 333 1.05 5.57 -2.28
N GLY A 334 1.71 5.45 -1.12
CA GLY A 334 3.13 5.15 -1.00
C GLY A 334 4.01 6.37 -0.72
N ALA A 335 5.33 6.20 -0.81
CA ALA A 335 6.29 7.28 -0.56
C ALA A 335 6.21 8.37 -1.63
N ILE A 336 6.25 9.63 -1.21
CA ILE A 336 6.25 10.78 -2.13
C ILE A 336 7.66 10.99 -2.65
N MET A 337 7.85 10.82 -3.97
CA MET A 337 9.13 10.92 -4.66
C MET A 337 9.14 12.07 -5.65
N ASP A 338 10.32 12.64 -5.87
CA ASP A 338 10.52 13.64 -6.90
C ASP A 338 10.40 13.02 -8.30
N GLY A 339 9.76 13.75 -9.24
CA GLY A 339 9.57 13.30 -10.61
C GLY A 339 8.30 12.48 -10.84
N GLU A 340 8.39 11.55 -11.79
CA GLU A 340 7.27 10.72 -12.23
C GLU A 340 6.93 9.57 -11.25
N GLU A 341 5.69 9.09 -11.33
CA GLU A 341 5.20 7.96 -10.53
C GLU A 341 5.97 6.68 -10.86
N THR A 342 6.34 5.96 -9.81
CA THR A 342 6.87 4.60 -9.90
C THR A 342 5.95 3.62 -9.17
N PRO A 343 5.91 2.33 -9.55
CA PRO A 343 5.01 1.36 -8.93
C PRO A 343 5.13 1.34 -7.39
N GLY A 344 4.01 1.60 -6.70
CA GLY A 344 3.94 1.65 -5.23
C GLY A 344 4.40 2.95 -4.59
N ASN A 345 4.70 3.99 -5.37
CA ASN A 345 5.09 5.31 -4.89
C ASN A 345 4.27 6.43 -5.56
N VAL A 346 4.31 7.60 -4.96
CA VAL A 346 3.67 8.83 -5.45
C VAL A 346 4.71 9.65 -6.19
N GLY A 347 4.52 9.91 -7.47
CA GLY A 347 5.34 10.86 -8.22
C GLY A 347 4.81 12.29 -8.07
N GLY A 348 5.68 13.22 -7.68
CA GLY A 348 5.31 14.63 -7.52
C GLY A 348 4.72 15.23 -8.78
N ASP A 349 5.40 15.03 -9.91
CA ASP A 349 5.00 15.57 -11.21
C ASP A 349 3.73 14.90 -11.73
N THR A 350 3.65 13.57 -11.66
CA THR A 350 2.48 12.81 -12.11
C THR A 350 1.22 13.20 -11.34
N THR A 351 1.31 13.25 -10.00
CA THR A 351 0.16 13.60 -9.16
C THR A 351 -0.27 15.04 -9.37
N ALA A 352 0.68 15.97 -9.50
CA ALA A 352 0.38 17.37 -9.83
C ALA A 352 -0.29 17.51 -11.21
N ALA A 353 0.14 16.74 -12.21
CA ALA A 353 -0.49 16.72 -13.54
C ALA A 353 -1.94 16.22 -13.45
N GLN A 354 -2.22 15.13 -12.71
CA GLN A 354 -3.58 14.62 -12.49
C GLN A 354 -4.49 15.65 -11.80
N ILE A 355 -3.96 16.37 -10.79
CA ILE A 355 -4.71 17.45 -10.12
C ILE A 355 -4.99 18.60 -11.09
N ARG A 356 -4.02 18.97 -11.93
CA ARG A 356 -4.16 20.00 -12.95
C ARG A 356 -5.23 19.64 -13.97
N ASP A 357 -5.23 18.39 -14.45
CA ASP A 357 -6.23 17.88 -15.39
C ASP A 357 -7.63 17.94 -14.77
N ALA A 358 -7.77 17.46 -13.53
CA ALA A 358 -9.02 17.56 -12.78
C ALA A 358 -9.45 19.02 -12.56
N ARG A 359 -8.51 19.93 -12.33
CA ARG A 359 -8.78 21.37 -12.19
C ARG A 359 -9.30 22.00 -13.49
N LEU A 360 -8.76 21.58 -14.63
CA LEU A 360 -9.11 22.14 -15.94
C LEU A 360 -10.36 21.51 -16.56
N ASP A 361 -10.73 20.28 -16.19
CA ASP A 361 -11.94 19.62 -16.71
C ASP A 361 -13.21 20.29 -16.16
N PRO A 362 -14.07 20.87 -17.01
CA PRO A 362 -15.32 21.50 -16.57
C PRO A 362 -16.35 20.53 -15.98
N LYS A 363 -16.24 19.23 -16.24
CA LYS A 363 -17.12 18.19 -15.65
C LYS A 363 -16.78 17.93 -14.18
N ILE A 364 -15.53 18.07 -13.79
CA ILE A 364 -15.09 17.92 -12.41
C ILE A 364 -15.53 19.11 -11.58
N LYS A 365 -16.26 18.87 -10.50
CA LYS A 365 -16.81 19.89 -9.62
C LYS A 365 -16.14 19.94 -8.24
N ALA A 366 -15.51 18.86 -7.81
CA ALA A 366 -14.71 18.77 -6.60
C ALA A 366 -13.61 17.74 -6.77
N ILE A 367 -12.61 17.79 -5.90
CA ILE A 367 -11.49 16.85 -5.86
C ILE A 367 -11.49 16.17 -4.48
N VAL A 368 -11.41 14.85 -4.45
CA VAL A 368 -11.10 14.06 -3.27
C VAL A 368 -9.67 13.52 -3.46
N LEU A 369 -8.75 13.98 -2.62
CA LEU A 369 -7.41 13.41 -2.54
C LEU A 369 -7.42 12.28 -1.52
N ARG A 370 -7.23 11.04 -1.97
CA ARG A 370 -7.07 9.88 -1.10
C ARG A 370 -5.58 9.72 -0.78
N VAL A 371 -5.23 9.90 0.51
CA VAL A 371 -3.84 9.86 0.97
C VAL A 371 -3.60 8.61 1.80
N ASN A 372 -2.68 7.77 1.35
CA ASN A 372 -2.15 6.64 2.10
C ASN A 372 -0.61 6.64 1.98
N SER A 373 0.03 7.62 2.62
CA SER A 373 1.45 7.95 2.41
C SER A 373 2.18 8.26 3.72
N PRO A 374 3.39 7.71 3.91
CA PRO A 374 4.30 8.08 5.00
C PRO A 374 4.98 9.44 4.79
N GLY A 375 4.73 10.10 3.65
CA GLY A 375 5.45 11.27 3.21
C GLY A 375 6.59 10.96 2.26
N GLY A 376 7.60 11.83 2.19
CA GLY A 376 8.75 11.68 1.30
C GLY A 376 9.50 12.98 1.04
N SER A 377 9.80 13.24 -0.24
CA SER A 377 10.43 14.46 -0.73
C SER A 377 9.61 15.71 -0.36
N VAL A 378 10.25 16.71 0.22
CA VAL A 378 9.63 18.02 0.51
C VAL A 378 9.30 18.74 -0.81
N THR A 379 10.18 18.66 -1.79
CA THR A 379 10.00 19.30 -3.11
C THR A 379 8.77 18.73 -3.82
N ALA A 380 8.66 17.41 -3.91
CA ALA A 380 7.50 16.75 -4.51
C ALA A 380 6.20 17.04 -3.74
N SER A 381 6.25 17.02 -2.40
CA SER A 381 5.09 17.35 -1.56
C SER A 381 4.62 18.78 -1.80
N GLU A 382 5.53 19.72 -2.02
CA GLU A 382 5.16 21.11 -2.32
C GLU A 382 4.54 21.26 -3.71
N ILE A 383 5.07 20.60 -4.73
CA ILE A 383 4.51 20.61 -6.08
C ILE A 383 3.04 20.13 -6.06
N ILE A 384 2.77 19.02 -5.38
CA ILE A 384 1.40 18.50 -5.21
C ILE A 384 0.52 19.51 -4.46
N ARG A 385 1.02 20.05 -3.34
CA ARG A 385 0.29 21.01 -2.51
C ARG A 385 -0.10 22.27 -3.31
N GLU A 386 0.80 22.78 -4.13
CA GLU A 386 0.56 23.99 -4.94
C GLU A 386 -0.55 23.78 -5.98
N GLU A 387 -0.60 22.63 -6.66
CA GLU A 387 -1.68 22.33 -7.61
C GLU A 387 -3.04 22.13 -6.91
N LEU A 388 -3.07 21.54 -5.70
CA LEU A 388 -4.30 21.47 -4.91
C LEU A 388 -4.78 22.87 -4.48
N ALA A 389 -3.86 23.74 -4.07
CA ALA A 389 -4.18 25.13 -3.75
C ALA A 389 -4.70 25.89 -4.99
N ALA A 390 -4.13 25.63 -6.18
CA ALA A 390 -4.60 26.18 -7.43
C ALA A 390 -6.00 25.68 -7.81
N ALA A 391 -6.30 24.40 -7.56
CA ALA A 391 -7.65 23.84 -7.77
C ALA A 391 -8.70 24.52 -6.87
N LYS A 392 -8.37 24.69 -5.60
CA LYS A 392 -9.20 25.44 -4.65
C LYS A 392 -9.41 26.90 -5.08
N ALA A 393 -8.34 27.59 -5.50
CA ALA A 393 -8.43 28.95 -6.01
C ALA A 393 -9.28 29.07 -7.29
N ALA A 394 -9.34 28.00 -8.11
CA ALA A 394 -10.22 27.89 -9.27
C ALA A 394 -11.68 27.58 -8.90
N GLY A 395 -12.04 27.53 -7.61
CA GLY A 395 -13.38 27.30 -7.12
C GLY A 395 -13.81 25.83 -7.07
N LYS A 396 -12.87 24.90 -7.16
CA LYS A 396 -13.13 23.45 -6.97
C LYS A 396 -12.79 23.06 -5.53
N PRO A 397 -13.76 22.71 -4.70
CA PRO A 397 -13.51 22.22 -3.34
C PRO A 397 -12.56 21.02 -3.35
N VAL A 398 -11.61 21.02 -2.41
CA VAL A 398 -10.66 19.93 -2.19
C VAL A 398 -10.95 19.30 -0.84
N VAL A 399 -11.24 18.02 -0.82
CA VAL A 399 -11.41 17.23 0.41
C VAL A 399 -10.34 16.16 0.45
N VAL A 400 -9.69 16.01 1.61
CA VAL A 400 -8.73 14.92 1.84
C VAL A 400 -9.42 13.78 2.58
N SER A 401 -9.26 12.56 2.05
CA SER A 401 -9.60 11.30 2.70
C SER A 401 -8.30 10.60 3.11
N MET A 402 -8.00 10.55 4.38
CA MET A 402 -6.83 9.84 4.89
C MET A 402 -7.12 8.36 5.01
N GLY A 403 -6.25 7.51 4.45
CA GLY A 403 -6.25 6.05 4.58
C GLY A 403 -5.56 5.57 5.83
N GLY A 404 -4.80 4.48 5.73
CA GLY A 404 -4.01 3.96 6.84
C GLY A 404 -2.97 4.96 7.33
N MET A 405 -2.45 5.81 6.42
CA MET A 405 -1.41 6.77 6.75
C MET A 405 -1.54 8.05 5.92
N ALA A 406 -1.36 9.19 6.58
CA ALA A 406 -1.20 10.50 5.95
C ALA A 406 -0.23 11.34 6.77
N ALA A 407 1.01 10.87 6.83
CA ALA A 407 2.02 11.39 7.75
C ALA A 407 3.06 12.25 7.01
N SER A 408 3.57 13.26 7.72
CA SER A 408 4.69 14.07 7.26
C SER A 408 4.42 14.74 5.90
N GLY A 409 5.09 14.38 4.79
CA GLY A 409 4.77 14.85 3.44
C GLY A 409 3.31 14.56 3.04
N GLY A 410 2.74 13.43 3.50
CA GLY A 410 1.31 13.12 3.33
C GLY A 410 0.38 14.12 4.03
N TYR A 411 0.80 14.63 5.19
CA TYR A 411 0.09 15.73 5.85
C TYR A 411 0.37 17.08 5.15
N TRP A 412 1.60 17.29 4.64
CA TRP A 412 1.96 18.49 3.86
C TRP A 412 1.03 18.72 2.68
N ILE A 413 0.84 17.67 1.86
CA ILE A 413 -0.07 17.76 0.69
C ILE A 413 -1.54 17.92 1.09
N SER A 414 -1.89 17.57 2.32
CA SER A 414 -3.25 17.71 2.84
C SER A 414 -3.59 19.14 3.30
N THR A 415 -2.58 20.01 3.51
CA THR A 415 -2.78 21.35 4.09
C THR A 415 -3.67 22.30 3.28
N PRO A 416 -3.77 22.28 1.95
CA PRO A 416 -4.65 23.19 1.21
C PRO A 416 -6.13 22.78 1.23
N ALA A 417 -6.47 21.58 1.74
CA ALA A 417 -7.83 21.05 1.71
C ALA A 417 -8.85 21.99 2.40
N ASP A 418 -10.08 21.99 1.90
CA ASP A 418 -11.22 22.64 2.54
C ASP A 418 -11.73 21.83 3.74
N TYR A 419 -11.50 20.49 3.68
CA TYR A 419 -11.92 19.56 4.71
C TYR A 419 -11.05 18.30 4.71
N ILE A 420 -10.71 17.80 5.89
CA ILE A 420 -9.89 16.61 6.08
C ILE A 420 -10.67 15.59 6.90
N VAL A 421 -10.86 14.40 6.33
CA VAL A 421 -11.48 13.24 6.98
C VAL A 421 -10.42 12.19 7.24
N ALA A 422 -10.34 11.69 8.48
CA ALA A 422 -9.45 10.61 8.87
C ALA A 422 -10.23 9.48 9.56
N ASN A 423 -9.76 8.24 9.42
CA ASN A 423 -10.27 7.15 10.25
C ASN A 423 -9.66 7.24 11.67
N PRO A 424 -10.33 6.81 12.74
CA PRO A 424 -9.74 6.76 14.09
C PRO A 424 -8.36 6.10 14.14
N SER A 425 -8.15 5.07 13.29
CA SER A 425 -6.90 4.31 13.20
C SER A 425 -5.93 4.81 12.12
N THR A 426 -6.19 5.94 11.48
CA THR A 426 -5.23 6.58 10.56
C THR A 426 -4.01 7.04 11.34
N LEU A 427 -2.79 6.78 10.83
CA LEU A 427 -1.58 7.41 11.34
C LEU A 427 -1.30 8.71 10.58
N THR A 428 -1.18 9.83 11.30
CA THR A 428 -0.98 11.16 10.70
C THR A 428 -0.05 12.04 11.53
N GLY A 429 0.01 13.33 11.23
CA GLY A 429 0.96 14.23 11.87
C GLY A 429 2.37 14.04 11.36
N SER A 430 3.31 13.63 12.21
CA SER A 430 4.74 13.54 11.89
C SER A 430 5.27 14.84 11.25
N ILE A 431 4.71 16.00 11.70
CA ILE A 431 5.05 17.33 11.19
C ILE A 431 6.46 17.67 11.64
N GLY A 432 7.41 17.46 10.72
CA GLY A 432 8.84 17.62 10.96
C GLY A 432 9.63 17.29 9.69
N ILE A 433 10.82 17.85 9.59
CA ILE A 433 11.71 17.71 8.42
C ILE A 433 13.08 17.25 8.87
N PHE A 434 13.76 16.49 8.02
CA PHE A 434 15.15 16.11 8.21
C PHE A 434 15.89 16.04 6.86
N GLY A 435 17.21 15.99 6.96
CA GLY A 435 18.13 15.68 5.88
C GLY A 435 19.18 14.66 6.35
N VAL A 436 19.62 13.81 5.45
CA VAL A 436 20.70 12.84 5.69
C VAL A 436 21.66 12.86 4.52
N ILE A 437 22.95 13.03 4.80
CA ILE A 437 24.02 12.94 3.82
C ILE A 437 25.06 11.96 4.35
N ASN A 438 25.39 10.96 3.56
CA ASN A 438 26.44 9.99 3.87
C ASN A 438 27.67 10.27 3.03
N THR A 439 28.86 10.24 3.66
CA THR A 439 30.14 10.35 2.97
C THR A 439 31.01 9.15 3.31
N VAL A 440 31.84 8.73 2.35
CA VAL A 440 32.63 7.48 2.42
C VAL A 440 34.13 7.71 2.37
N GLU A 441 34.59 8.91 2.65
CA GLU A 441 36.01 9.30 2.63
C GLU A 441 36.86 8.41 3.55
N ASN A 442 36.36 8.11 4.76
CA ASN A 442 37.06 7.26 5.72
C ASN A 442 37.02 5.77 5.32
N THR A 443 35.94 5.32 4.67
CA THR A 443 35.83 3.99 4.08
C THR A 443 36.87 3.82 2.99
N LEU A 444 36.94 4.76 2.05
CA LEU A 444 37.95 4.76 0.96
C LEU A 444 39.35 4.86 1.49
N GLY A 445 39.62 5.76 2.44
CA GLY A 445 40.91 5.89 3.10
C GLY A 445 41.39 4.58 3.76
N SER A 446 40.47 3.77 4.30
CA SER A 446 40.79 2.50 4.93
C SER A 446 41.32 1.43 3.95
N ILE A 447 41.02 1.56 2.67
CA ILE A 447 41.48 0.69 1.59
C ILE A 447 42.56 1.37 0.71
N GLY A 448 43.09 2.54 1.14
CA GLY A 448 44.16 3.26 0.45
C GLY A 448 43.71 4.12 -0.73
N VAL A 449 42.40 4.39 -0.86
CA VAL A 449 41.86 5.27 -1.90
C VAL A 449 41.59 6.65 -1.29
N HIS A 450 42.05 7.70 -1.96
CA HIS A 450 41.92 9.08 -1.53
C HIS A 450 41.34 9.95 -2.64
N THR A 451 40.55 10.95 -2.27
CA THR A 451 40.03 11.95 -3.20
C THR A 451 40.68 13.29 -2.91
N ASP A 452 41.24 13.92 -3.95
CA ASP A 452 41.81 15.26 -3.89
C ASP A 452 41.36 16.08 -5.08
N GLY A 453 41.37 17.44 -4.96
CA GLY A 453 40.96 18.35 -6.01
C GLY A 453 40.99 19.80 -5.55
N VAL A 454 40.74 20.71 -6.48
CA VAL A 454 40.71 22.16 -6.24
C VAL A 454 39.26 22.65 -6.44
N ALA A 455 38.75 23.43 -5.49
CA ALA A 455 37.46 24.05 -5.59
C ALA A 455 37.55 25.57 -5.41
N THR A 456 36.68 26.31 -6.05
CA THR A 456 36.62 27.80 -5.94
C THR A 456 35.92 28.23 -4.65
N SER A 457 35.23 27.31 -3.98
CA SER A 457 34.50 27.55 -2.73
C SER A 457 34.27 26.21 -2.02
N PRO A 458 34.19 26.18 -0.66
CA PRO A 458 33.76 24.99 0.07
C PRO A 458 32.41 24.44 -0.40
N LEU A 459 31.53 25.30 -0.90
CA LEU A 459 30.20 24.91 -1.41
C LEU A 459 30.27 24.16 -2.75
N ALA A 460 31.34 24.29 -3.50
CA ALA A 460 31.59 23.56 -4.76
C ALA A 460 32.31 22.22 -4.51
N ASP A 461 32.85 21.98 -3.31
CA ASP A 461 33.62 20.79 -2.95
C ASP A 461 32.76 19.74 -2.25
N VAL A 462 31.51 19.57 -2.68
CA VAL A 462 30.58 18.58 -2.14
C VAL A 462 30.69 17.28 -2.92
N SER A 463 31.13 16.23 -2.25
CA SER A 463 31.25 14.88 -2.83
C SER A 463 30.99 13.82 -1.75
N SER A 464 30.38 12.70 -2.14
CA SER A 464 30.26 11.55 -1.24
C SER A 464 31.60 10.91 -0.87
N THR A 465 32.68 11.22 -1.60
CA THR A 465 34.04 10.69 -1.39
C THR A 465 34.94 11.62 -0.61
N LYS A 466 34.45 12.78 -0.17
CA LYS A 466 35.15 13.76 0.67
C LYS A 466 34.37 14.04 1.93
N ALA A 467 35.05 14.48 2.99
CA ALA A 467 34.38 14.98 4.19
C ALA A 467 33.47 16.18 3.84
N LEU A 468 32.28 16.19 4.39
CA LEU A 468 31.32 17.26 4.12
C LEU A 468 31.80 18.59 4.74
N PRO A 469 31.99 19.67 3.94
CA PRO A 469 32.46 20.95 4.46
C PRO A 469 31.54 21.52 5.56
N PRO A 470 32.12 22.14 6.62
CA PRO A 470 31.32 22.75 7.70
C PRO A 470 30.29 23.78 7.22
N GLU A 471 30.63 24.57 6.21
CA GLU A 471 29.75 25.57 5.62
C GLU A 471 28.53 24.91 4.95
N VAL A 472 28.72 23.78 4.30
CA VAL A 472 27.62 23.00 3.71
C VAL A 472 26.73 22.42 4.81
N GLN A 473 27.33 21.90 5.91
CA GLN A 473 26.56 21.41 7.06
C GLN A 473 25.69 22.52 7.66
N GLN A 474 26.24 23.75 7.82
CA GLN A 474 25.48 24.91 8.33
C GLN A 474 24.33 25.30 7.38
N LEU A 475 24.59 25.33 6.07
CA LEU A 475 23.54 25.62 5.07
C LEU A 475 22.42 24.58 5.08
N MET A 476 22.77 23.30 5.20
CA MET A 476 21.78 22.23 5.30
C MET A 476 20.94 22.39 6.57
N GLN A 477 21.53 22.64 7.73
CA GLN A 477 20.80 22.84 8.98
C GLN A 477 19.86 24.04 8.88
N LEU A 478 20.31 25.18 8.36
CA LEU A 478 19.47 26.36 8.11
C LEU A 478 18.31 26.07 7.16
N SER A 479 18.56 25.29 6.09
CA SER A 479 17.52 24.86 5.15
C SER A 479 16.46 23.98 5.81
N ILE A 480 16.88 23.07 6.70
CA ILE A 480 15.97 22.19 7.45
C ILE A 480 15.15 22.99 8.48
N GLU A 481 15.77 23.93 9.19
CA GLU A 481 15.08 24.83 10.13
C GLU A 481 14.03 25.70 9.41
N ASN A 482 14.40 26.29 8.28
CA ASN A 482 13.47 27.07 7.46
C ASN A 482 12.33 26.19 6.93
N GLY A 483 12.64 24.98 6.43
CA GLY A 483 11.65 24.04 5.96
C GLY A 483 10.67 23.62 7.06
N TYR A 484 11.14 23.38 8.28
CA TYR A 484 10.29 23.10 9.42
C TYR A 484 9.38 24.29 9.76
N GLN A 485 9.93 25.51 9.82
CA GLN A 485 9.16 26.72 10.06
C GLN A 485 8.08 26.93 8.99
N ARG A 486 8.41 26.65 7.73
CA ARG A 486 7.43 26.66 6.63
C ARG A 486 6.34 25.61 6.85
N PHE A 487 6.68 24.40 7.26
CA PHE A 487 5.69 23.34 7.47
C PHE A 487 4.70 23.70 8.58
N ILE A 488 5.19 24.11 9.77
CA ILE A 488 4.29 24.52 10.86
C ILE A 488 3.45 25.75 10.50
N THR A 489 3.97 26.66 9.68
CA THR A 489 3.22 27.82 9.18
C THR A 489 2.11 27.40 8.21
N LEU A 490 2.38 26.47 7.28
CA LEU A 490 1.36 25.93 6.39
C LEU A 490 0.22 25.26 7.17
N VAL A 491 0.58 24.46 8.18
CA VAL A 491 -0.41 23.81 9.05
C VAL A 491 -1.19 24.83 9.86
N ALA A 492 -0.52 25.84 10.45
CA ALA A 492 -1.16 26.89 11.21
C ALA A 492 -2.21 27.64 10.37
N ASN A 493 -1.84 28.01 9.14
CA ASN A 493 -2.76 28.67 8.22
C ASN A 493 -3.96 27.77 7.85
N ALA A 494 -3.70 26.49 7.56
CA ALA A 494 -4.73 25.51 7.22
C ALA A 494 -5.70 25.25 8.38
N ARG A 495 -5.19 25.23 9.60
CA ARG A 495 -5.96 24.90 10.82
C ARG A 495 -6.42 26.15 11.59
N LYS A 496 -6.24 27.36 11.02
CA LYS A 496 -6.60 28.65 11.65
C LYS A 496 -6.00 28.78 13.06
N SER A 497 -4.72 28.42 13.19
CA SER A 497 -3.94 28.41 14.42
C SER A 497 -2.70 29.30 14.28
N THR A 498 -1.78 29.24 15.24
CA THR A 498 -0.46 29.92 15.16
C THR A 498 0.65 28.87 15.03
N PRO A 499 1.80 29.22 14.42
CA PRO A 499 2.94 28.30 14.32
C PRO A 499 3.40 27.77 15.69
N GLU A 500 3.35 28.59 16.74
CA GLU A 500 3.77 28.21 18.09
C GLU A 500 2.83 27.14 18.69
N LYS A 501 1.53 27.24 18.44
CA LYS A 501 0.56 26.22 18.88
C LYS A 501 0.70 24.94 18.09
N ILE A 502 0.96 25.03 16.80
CA ILE A 502 1.24 23.85 15.97
C ILE A 502 2.54 23.19 16.40
N ASP A 503 3.58 23.97 16.73
CA ASP A 503 4.86 23.42 17.18
C ASP A 503 4.70 22.52 18.43
N GLN A 504 3.79 22.86 19.35
CA GLN A 504 3.52 22.05 20.56
C GLN A 504 2.98 20.63 20.26
N ILE A 505 2.30 20.44 19.14
CA ILE A 505 1.74 19.14 18.70
C ILE A 505 2.47 18.57 17.49
N ALA A 506 3.46 19.28 16.97
CA ALA A 506 4.31 18.90 15.85
C ALA A 506 5.57 18.16 16.32
N GLN A 507 6.75 18.75 16.14
CA GLN A 507 8.03 18.19 16.57
C GLN A 507 8.31 16.77 16.03
N GLY A 508 7.64 16.39 14.92
CA GLY A 508 7.71 15.05 14.35
C GLY A 508 6.81 14.01 15.01
N HIS A 509 5.93 14.39 15.93
CA HIS A 509 5.04 13.47 16.65
C HIS A 509 4.01 12.84 15.71
N VAL A 510 3.86 11.52 15.79
CA VAL A 510 2.84 10.74 15.07
C VAL A 510 1.59 10.64 15.94
N TRP A 511 0.44 10.88 15.34
CA TRP A 511 -0.87 10.84 15.97
C TRP A 511 -1.78 9.83 15.29
N THR A 512 -2.66 9.20 16.04
CA THR A 512 -3.81 8.49 15.45
C THR A 512 -4.81 9.51 14.89
N GLY A 513 -5.74 9.08 14.05
CA GLY A 513 -6.80 9.97 13.56
C GLY A 513 -7.67 10.52 14.69
N GLU A 514 -7.88 9.74 15.75
CA GLU A 514 -8.61 10.16 16.94
C GLU A 514 -7.89 11.31 17.67
N ASP A 515 -6.60 11.14 17.94
CA ASP A 515 -5.76 12.18 18.51
C ASP A 515 -5.64 13.41 17.60
N ALA A 516 -5.47 13.19 16.30
CA ALA A 516 -5.40 14.27 15.31
C ALA A 516 -6.69 15.11 15.28
N LYS A 517 -7.85 14.46 15.46
CA LYS A 517 -9.13 15.17 15.62
C LYS A 517 -9.16 16.00 16.91
N ALA A 518 -8.72 15.44 18.02
CA ALA A 518 -8.64 16.13 19.31
C ALA A 518 -7.65 17.32 19.26
N ASN A 519 -6.53 17.16 18.55
CA ASN A 519 -5.51 18.19 18.34
C ASN A 519 -5.87 19.23 17.26
N GLY A 520 -7.00 19.07 16.59
CA GLY A 520 -7.45 19.99 15.53
C GLY A 520 -6.70 19.83 14.20
N LEU A 521 -5.96 18.75 13.99
CA LEU A 521 -5.24 18.47 12.74
C LEU A 521 -6.15 17.94 11.64
N VAL A 522 -7.30 17.33 11.98
CA VAL A 522 -8.34 16.87 11.03
C VAL A 522 -9.70 17.42 11.40
N ASP A 523 -10.63 17.49 10.43
CA ASP A 523 -11.94 18.11 10.60
C ASP A 523 -12.99 17.14 11.14
N SER A 524 -12.94 15.87 10.72
CA SER A 524 -13.84 14.83 11.22
C SER A 524 -13.19 13.45 11.18
N LEU A 525 -13.72 12.58 12.01
CA LEU A 525 -13.51 11.14 11.87
C LEU A 525 -14.55 10.59 10.89
N GLY A 526 -14.12 9.65 10.03
CA GLY A 526 -14.97 9.02 9.02
C GLY A 526 -14.17 8.16 8.06
N ASP A 527 -14.83 7.76 6.99
CA ASP A 527 -14.24 6.95 5.92
C ASP A 527 -14.24 7.68 4.56
N PHE A 528 -13.98 6.95 3.49
CA PHE A 528 -13.96 7.50 2.14
C PHE A 528 -15.34 8.06 1.70
N ASP A 529 -16.42 7.38 2.07
CA ASP A 529 -17.78 7.84 1.72
C ASP A 529 -18.08 9.21 2.34
N ASP A 530 -17.62 9.44 3.59
CA ASP A 530 -17.81 10.71 4.29
C ASP A 530 -17.04 11.84 3.60
N ALA A 531 -15.85 11.55 3.11
CA ALA A 531 -15.06 12.52 2.35
C ALA A 531 -15.72 12.86 1.01
N VAL A 532 -16.23 11.86 0.28
CA VAL A 532 -16.97 12.06 -0.98
C VAL A 532 -18.26 12.84 -0.73
N ALA A 533 -19.01 12.49 0.29
CA ALA A 533 -20.25 13.21 0.66
C ALA A 533 -19.92 14.68 0.99
N LYS A 534 -18.84 14.94 1.72
CA LYS A 534 -18.40 16.30 2.04
C LYS A 534 -17.96 17.08 0.80
N ALA A 535 -17.27 16.45 -0.15
CA ALA A 535 -16.91 17.06 -1.42
C ALA A 535 -18.15 17.44 -2.24
N ALA A 536 -19.15 16.55 -2.31
CA ALA A 536 -20.43 16.81 -2.96
C ALA A 536 -21.19 17.97 -2.30
N GLU A 537 -21.21 18.02 -0.96
CA GLU A 537 -21.82 19.10 -0.18
C GLU A 537 -21.17 20.45 -0.51
N LEU A 538 -19.84 20.53 -0.45
CA LEU A 538 -19.10 21.76 -0.73
C LEU A 538 -19.27 22.23 -2.18
N ALA A 539 -19.35 21.28 -3.13
CA ALA A 539 -19.62 21.58 -4.54
C ALA A 539 -21.13 21.75 -4.85
N LYS A 540 -22.03 21.63 -3.85
CA LYS A 540 -23.50 21.76 -3.97
C LYS A 540 -24.08 20.79 -5.00
N LEU A 541 -23.56 19.57 -5.09
CA LEU A 541 -24.02 18.55 -6.02
C LEU A 541 -25.18 17.77 -5.42
N LYS A 542 -26.23 17.53 -6.21
CA LYS A 542 -27.34 16.63 -5.85
C LYS A 542 -27.12 15.21 -6.33
N THR A 543 -26.46 15.08 -7.46
CA THR A 543 -26.06 13.80 -8.07
C THR A 543 -24.65 13.93 -8.61
N TRP A 544 -23.87 12.89 -8.49
CA TRP A 544 -22.50 12.86 -8.97
C TRP A 544 -22.08 11.43 -9.29
N HIS A 545 -21.00 11.29 -10.05
CA HIS A 545 -20.24 10.05 -10.18
C HIS A 545 -18.78 10.31 -9.79
N LEU A 546 -18.04 9.25 -9.45
CA LEU A 546 -16.63 9.33 -9.14
C LEU A 546 -15.82 9.09 -10.41
N ASN A 547 -14.88 9.99 -10.68
CA ASN A 547 -13.90 9.83 -11.75
C ASN A 547 -12.54 9.55 -11.10
N TYR A 548 -12.08 8.31 -11.21
CA TYR A 548 -10.81 7.87 -10.65
C TYR A 548 -9.66 8.18 -11.62
N TYR A 549 -8.73 9.02 -11.17
CA TYR A 549 -7.50 9.33 -11.90
C TYR A 549 -6.48 8.22 -11.64
N GLN A 550 -6.55 7.19 -12.47
CA GLN A 550 -5.62 6.06 -12.48
C GLN A 550 -5.15 5.85 -13.92
N GLU A 551 -3.84 5.78 -14.12
CA GLU A 551 -3.32 5.27 -15.38
C GLU A 551 -3.47 3.75 -15.36
N GLU A 552 -4.36 3.21 -16.20
CA GLU A 552 -4.40 1.77 -16.41
C GLU A 552 -3.12 1.36 -17.16
N PRO A 553 -2.33 0.43 -16.62
CA PRO A 553 -1.15 -0.05 -17.31
C PRO A 553 -1.57 -0.68 -18.63
N THR A 554 -0.99 -0.21 -19.74
CA THR A 554 -1.26 -0.78 -21.05
C THR A 554 -0.69 -2.21 -21.11
N PHE A 555 -1.32 -3.10 -21.90
CA PHE A 555 -0.83 -4.46 -22.12
C PHE A 555 0.65 -4.49 -22.54
N PHE A 556 1.08 -3.49 -23.31
CA PHE A 556 2.46 -3.36 -23.76
C PHE A 556 3.43 -2.99 -22.63
N SER A 557 3.05 -2.09 -21.72
CA SER A 557 3.88 -1.75 -20.56
C SER A 557 4.03 -2.94 -19.61
N MET A 558 2.94 -3.69 -19.37
CA MET A 558 2.99 -4.92 -18.54
C MET A 558 3.86 -6.01 -19.17
N MET A 559 3.81 -6.19 -20.49
CA MET A 559 4.66 -7.12 -21.21
C MET A 559 6.14 -6.71 -21.13
N LEU A 560 6.44 -5.41 -21.23
CA LEU A 560 7.78 -4.87 -21.12
C LEU A 560 8.33 -5.03 -19.69
N ASP A 561 7.52 -4.76 -18.68
CA ASP A 561 7.87 -4.95 -17.26
C ASP A 561 8.10 -6.41 -16.92
N SER A 562 7.29 -7.33 -17.47
CA SER A 562 7.49 -8.77 -17.26
C SER A 562 8.78 -9.27 -17.93
N LEU A 563 9.14 -8.74 -19.09
CA LEU A 563 10.38 -9.07 -19.81
C LEU A 563 11.63 -8.47 -19.11
N THR A 564 11.55 -7.22 -18.67
CA THR A 564 12.67 -6.55 -17.99
C THR A 564 12.77 -6.99 -16.53
N GLY A 565 11.65 -7.24 -15.86
CA GLY A 565 11.58 -7.76 -14.49
C GLY A 565 12.13 -9.18 -14.38
N SER A 566 11.82 -10.07 -15.34
CA SER A 566 12.33 -11.44 -15.32
C SER A 566 13.86 -11.52 -15.56
N VAL A 567 14.45 -10.62 -16.33
CA VAL A 567 15.92 -10.54 -16.51
C VAL A 567 16.62 -10.01 -15.26
N ARG A 568 16.00 -9.09 -14.51
CA ARG A 568 16.56 -8.60 -13.24
C ARG A 568 16.32 -9.55 -12.05
N ALA A 569 15.22 -10.30 -12.05
CA ALA A 569 14.85 -11.22 -10.96
C ALA A 569 15.55 -12.59 -11.06
N SER A 570 15.98 -13.04 -12.24
CA SER A 570 16.54 -14.38 -12.43
C SER A 570 17.93 -14.59 -11.80
N LEU A 571 18.74 -13.54 -11.62
CA LEU A 571 20.04 -13.62 -10.96
C LEU A 571 19.93 -13.77 -9.42
N PRO A 572 19.09 -12.98 -8.71
CA PRO A 572 18.91 -13.16 -7.28
C PRO A 572 18.21 -14.47 -6.89
N ALA A 573 17.20 -14.93 -7.64
CA ALA A 573 16.45 -16.16 -7.35
C ALA A 573 17.32 -17.42 -7.46
N ALA A 574 18.22 -17.48 -8.44
CA ALA A 574 19.18 -18.59 -8.56
C ALA A 574 20.16 -18.66 -7.36
N ILE A 575 20.51 -17.51 -6.77
CA ILE A 575 21.34 -17.44 -5.57
C ILE A 575 20.52 -17.73 -4.31
N GLN A 576 19.28 -17.24 -4.22
CA GLN A 576 18.37 -17.48 -3.09
C GLN A 576 18.04 -18.95 -2.89
N ALA A 577 17.87 -19.72 -3.97
CA ALA A 577 17.63 -21.16 -3.91
C ALA A 577 18.74 -21.97 -3.21
N TRP A 578 19.93 -21.39 -3.07
CA TRP A 578 21.10 -22.01 -2.39
C TRP A 578 21.31 -21.48 -0.97
N LEU A 579 20.54 -20.47 -0.53
CA LEU A 579 20.71 -19.90 0.80
C LEU A 579 19.81 -20.64 1.82
N PRO A 580 20.32 -20.94 3.03
CA PRO A 580 19.49 -21.43 4.13
C PRO A 580 18.34 -20.45 4.42
N ALA A 581 17.15 -20.95 4.75
CA ALA A 581 15.94 -20.14 4.99
C ALA A 581 16.15 -18.90 5.88
N PRO A 582 16.91 -18.95 7.00
CA PRO A 582 17.14 -17.76 7.82
C PRO A 582 18.00 -16.70 7.11
N VAL A 583 18.89 -17.10 6.19
CA VAL A 583 19.71 -16.16 5.41
C VAL A 583 18.90 -15.52 4.30
N ALA A 584 17.98 -16.26 3.68
CA ALA A 584 17.04 -15.73 2.69
C ALA A 584 16.09 -14.68 3.33
N ALA A 585 15.52 -14.96 4.51
CA ALA A 585 14.69 -14.02 5.24
C ALA A 585 15.46 -12.74 5.66
N ALA A 586 16.73 -12.88 6.06
CA ALA A 586 17.58 -11.73 6.36
C ALA A 586 17.87 -10.89 5.10
N ALA A 587 18.10 -11.53 3.95
CA ALA A 587 18.31 -10.85 2.67
C ALA A 587 17.07 -10.08 2.21
N GLU A 588 15.87 -10.64 2.38
CA GLU A 588 14.62 -9.94 2.09
C GLU A 588 14.42 -8.73 3.01
N THR A 589 14.74 -8.85 4.29
CA THR A 589 14.68 -7.72 5.22
C THR A 589 15.65 -6.61 4.81
N VAL A 590 16.89 -6.94 4.45
CA VAL A 590 17.89 -5.97 3.97
C VAL A 590 17.42 -5.32 2.66
N LYS A 591 16.82 -6.07 1.75
CA LYS A 591 16.25 -5.54 0.50
C LYS A 591 15.11 -4.56 0.79
N ALA A 592 14.17 -4.92 1.66
CA ALA A 592 13.06 -4.04 2.03
C ALA A 592 13.54 -2.72 2.66
N GLU A 593 14.60 -2.76 3.46
CA GLU A 593 15.21 -1.56 4.03
C GLU A 593 15.97 -0.74 2.96
N SER A 594 16.64 -1.40 2.01
CA SER A 594 17.27 -0.73 0.87
C SER A 594 16.25 0.01 -0.01
N ASP A 595 15.09 -0.60 -0.24
CA ASP A 595 14.01 0.01 -1.03
C ASP A 595 13.45 1.26 -0.32
N LYS A 596 13.38 1.28 1.01
CA LYS A 596 13.02 2.49 1.79
C LYS A 596 14.03 3.62 1.60
N LEU A 597 15.33 3.29 1.54
CA LEU A 597 16.38 4.28 1.30
C LEU A 597 16.34 4.83 -0.13
N ALA A 598 15.89 4.03 -1.10
CA ALA A 598 15.71 4.47 -2.47
C ALA A 598 14.62 5.56 -2.63
N ALA A 599 13.72 5.69 -1.64
CA ALA A 599 12.74 6.78 -1.58
C ALA A 599 13.36 8.15 -1.22
N PHE A 600 14.65 8.20 -0.84
CA PHE A 600 15.35 9.45 -0.55
C PHE A 600 15.91 10.07 -1.82
N ASN A 601 15.03 10.63 -2.67
CA ASN A 601 15.38 11.23 -3.96
C ASN A 601 15.11 12.75 -4.05
N ASP A 602 14.89 13.44 -2.91
CA ASP A 602 14.67 14.89 -2.93
C ASP A 602 15.90 15.62 -3.47
N PRO A 603 15.78 16.53 -4.46
CA PRO A 603 16.92 17.21 -5.08
C PRO A 603 17.67 18.14 -4.13
N GLN A 604 17.07 18.51 -2.99
CA GLN A 604 17.68 19.33 -1.94
C GLN A 604 17.99 18.51 -0.67
N ASN A 605 17.87 17.17 -0.72
CA ASN A 605 18.05 16.26 0.42
C ASN A 605 17.19 16.63 1.63
N ARG A 606 15.96 17.11 1.41
CA ARG A 606 15.00 17.47 2.45
C ARG A 606 13.82 16.51 2.46
N TYR A 607 13.57 15.87 3.59
CA TYR A 607 12.58 14.82 3.69
C TYR A 607 11.57 15.11 4.78
N ALA A 608 10.31 15.08 4.40
CA ALA A 608 9.16 15.01 5.28
C ALA A 608 8.64 13.56 5.22
N PHE A 609 9.30 12.63 5.93
CA PHE A 609 9.05 11.19 5.86
C PHE A 609 8.90 10.58 7.26
N CYS A 610 7.95 9.64 7.42
CA CYS A 610 7.77 8.85 8.64
C CYS A 610 8.31 7.43 8.41
N LEU A 611 9.57 7.19 8.73
CA LEU A 611 10.21 5.90 8.49
C LEU A 611 9.65 4.78 9.38
N THR A 612 9.27 5.10 10.62
CA THR A 612 8.80 4.13 11.61
C THR A 612 7.34 3.74 11.45
N CYS A 613 6.52 4.59 10.81
CA CYS A 613 5.07 4.37 10.64
C CYS A 613 4.72 3.13 9.79
N ALA A 614 5.62 2.69 8.92
CA ALA A 614 5.40 1.56 8.00
C ALA A 614 5.79 0.19 8.57
N ASN A 615 6.27 0.12 9.83
CA ASN A 615 6.87 -1.09 10.40
C ASN A 615 5.96 -1.82 11.40
N ILE A 616 4.64 -1.73 11.26
CA ILE A 616 3.67 -2.46 12.11
C ILE A 616 3.63 -3.93 11.69
N ARG A 617 3.86 -4.84 12.64
CA ARG A 617 3.73 -6.30 12.47
C ARG A 617 2.66 -6.85 13.38
#